data_1520b9fd0c2d69577f89a1e553864180
#
_entry.id   1520b9fd0c2d69577f89a1e553864180
#
_cell.length_a   1.000
_cell.length_b   1.000
_cell.length_c   1.000
_cell.angle_alpha   90.00
_cell.angle_beta   90.00
_cell.angle_gamma   90.00
#
_symmetry.space_group_name_H-M   'P 1'
#
loop_
_entity.id
_entity.type
_entity.pdbx_description
1 polymer ?
#
loop_
_entity_poly.entity_id
_entity_poly.type
_entity_poly.pdbx_seq_one_letter_code
_entity_poly.pdbx_strand_id
1 'polypeptide(L)'
;MSSSSKKGLGGVRYICCMQQIVRSILDLYKHWKQKEAVSIDVLPPSGSERRYFRINDSDGSSTIGTYGANQKENETFFYFTQEFRKKNLPVARILEISDDRLFYLQEDFGKSSLINYLEKEGLTNTVYSLFKKSLETLARLQVTGDKDLDYDRCLTNKEFGKQAIMADLLYFKYYFLDALRKPYDKQNLIDDFEALSNYLTHTEFKYFLFRDFQSRNIMVMNSNDIKSYELTVHFIDYQGGMKGAPQYDVASILWQARANLPDDWKEKLLNDYMNAFENEIQSNLDRTIFKSQYNGYILIRLLQVLGAYGFRGLFERKAHFLTSIPLALTNLKWFINNQSLGIALPEFKKVLDICISDETIQQFTPIQANENSALVVKINSFSYKNGIPEDSSANGGGFVFDCRGILNPGRFEEYKSLTGRDKSVKDFLEQQTRIQDFLNSTFDVVDITVEEYIKRNFESLVISFGCTGGQHRSVYAADSLARHLRNKFKVKIELNHREQNIFETKGM
;
A
#
# COMPACT_ATOMS: atom_id res chain seq x y z
N MET A 1 41.03 28.22 -12.59
CA MET A 1 39.82 29.06 -12.70
C MET A 1 38.63 28.21 -13.00
N SER A 2 37.63 28.31 -12.12
CA SER A 2 36.22 27.92 -12.23
C SER A 2 35.85 26.51 -12.70
N SER A 3 35.61 25.61 -11.73
CA SER A 3 34.62 24.57 -11.83
C SER A 3 33.89 24.41 -10.48
N SER A 4 33.13 25.40 -10.09
CA SER A 4 32.19 25.33 -8.96
C SER A 4 30.80 25.62 -9.52
N SER A 5 29.85 24.81 -9.15
CA SER A 5 28.39 24.94 -9.31
C SER A 5 27.68 23.95 -10.26
N LYS A 6 27.65 22.65 -9.89
CA LYS A 6 26.62 21.74 -10.40
C LYS A 6 26.07 20.73 -9.37
N LYS A 7 26.27 20.91 -8.07
CA LYS A 7 25.83 19.96 -7.03
C LYS A 7 24.64 20.40 -6.15
N GLY A 8 23.92 21.44 -6.51
CA GLY A 8 22.78 21.96 -5.72
C GLY A 8 21.40 21.87 -6.40
N LEU A 9 21.29 21.36 -7.61
CA LEU A 9 20.11 21.53 -8.45
C LEU A 9 18.95 20.52 -8.25
N GLY A 10 19.20 19.38 -7.61
CA GLY A 10 18.16 18.34 -7.47
C GLY A 10 17.11 18.68 -6.40
N GLY A 11 17.52 19.04 -5.21
CA GLY A 11 16.63 19.35 -4.09
C GLY A 11 15.84 20.64 -4.28
N VAL A 12 16.50 21.68 -4.81
CA VAL A 12 15.83 22.96 -5.13
C VAL A 12 14.79 22.80 -6.24
N ARG A 13 15.07 21.98 -7.25
CA ARG A 13 14.09 21.66 -8.30
C ARG A 13 12.88 20.91 -7.75
N TYR A 14 13.05 19.99 -6.80
CA TYR A 14 11.94 19.21 -6.23
C TYR A 14 11.03 20.09 -5.35
N ILE A 15 11.61 20.93 -4.49
CA ILE A 15 10.86 21.89 -3.66
C ILE A 15 10.10 22.88 -4.53
N CYS A 16 10.75 23.43 -5.55
CA CYS A 16 10.11 24.31 -6.52
C CYS A 16 8.95 23.62 -7.25
N CYS A 17 9.11 22.33 -7.58
CA CYS A 17 8.08 21.54 -8.22
C CYS A 17 6.86 21.30 -7.31
N MET A 18 7.06 20.96 -6.02
CA MET A 18 5.96 20.75 -5.06
C MET A 18 5.19 22.04 -4.76
N GLN A 19 5.90 23.16 -4.56
CA GLN A 19 5.27 24.47 -4.36
C GLN A 19 4.46 24.88 -5.59
N GLN A 20 4.96 24.58 -6.79
CA GLN A 20 4.25 24.85 -8.04
C GLN A 20 2.99 23.97 -8.16
N ILE A 21 3.05 22.67 -7.80
CA ILE A 21 1.89 21.78 -7.79
C ILE A 21 0.82 22.31 -6.83
N VAL A 22 1.21 22.64 -5.59
CA VAL A 22 0.29 23.20 -4.57
C VAL A 22 -0.34 24.48 -5.07
N ARG A 23 0.44 25.38 -5.67
CA ARG A 23 -0.08 26.65 -6.23
C ARG A 23 -1.09 26.39 -7.35
N SER A 24 -0.77 25.53 -8.30
CA SER A 24 -1.69 25.19 -9.41
C SER A 24 -3.00 24.61 -8.90
N ILE A 25 -2.96 23.76 -7.85
CA ILE A 25 -4.16 23.22 -7.22
C ILE A 25 -4.98 24.31 -6.53
N LEU A 26 -4.34 25.24 -5.81
CA LEU A 26 -5.03 26.35 -5.15
C LEU A 26 -5.61 27.34 -6.16
N ASP A 27 -4.90 27.60 -7.27
CA ASP A 27 -5.40 28.45 -8.35
C ASP A 27 -6.65 27.81 -9.01
N LEU A 28 -6.61 26.48 -9.25
CA LEU A 28 -7.77 25.74 -9.75
C LEU A 28 -8.96 25.77 -8.77
N TYR A 29 -8.69 25.60 -7.47
CA TYR A 29 -9.72 25.71 -6.42
C TYR A 29 -10.34 27.09 -6.38
N LYS A 30 -9.52 28.15 -6.42
CA LYS A 30 -9.96 29.53 -6.46
C LYS A 30 -10.80 29.81 -7.70
N HIS A 31 -10.41 29.29 -8.86
CA HIS A 31 -11.19 29.39 -10.11
C HIS A 31 -12.57 28.74 -9.95
N TRP A 32 -12.63 27.54 -9.40
CA TRP A 32 -13.89 26.80 -9.22
C TRP A 32 -14.82 27.42 -8.16
N LYS A 33 -14.28 27.70 -6.96
CA LYS A 33 -15.08 28.17 -5.80
C LYS A 33 -15.26 29.68 -5.77
N GLN A 34 -14.50 30.46 -6.55
CA GLN A 34 -14.43 31.93 -6.51
C GLN A 34 -14.03 32.46 -5.14
N LYS A 35 -13.29 31.72 -4.34
CA LYS A 35 -12.74 32.08 -3.02
C LYS A 35 -11.44 31.37 -2.72
N GLU A 36 -10.68 31.90 -1.74
CA GLU A 36 -9.45 31.27 -1.27
C GLU A 36 -9.76 30.09 -0.36
N ALA A 37 -8.89 29.09 -0.38
CA ALA A 37 -8.88 28.01 0.59
C ALA A 37 -8.38 28.49 1.97
N VAL A 38 -8.90 27.90 3.05
CA VAL A 38 -8.41 28.18 4.41
C VAL A 38 -7.07 27.49 4.65
N SER A 39 -6.95 26.24 4.22
CA SER A 39 -5.71 25.48 4.31
C SER A 39 -5.68 24.36 3.26
N ILE A 40 -4.46 23.82 3.03
CA ILE A 40 -4.24 22.67 2.18
C ILE A 40 -3.33 21.67 2.91
N ASP A 41 -3.78 20.42 3.00
CA ASP A 41 -3.03 19.31 3.61
C ASP A 41 -2.54 18.38 2.52
N VAL A 42 -1.25 18.08 2.51
CA VAL A 42 -0.69 17.04 1.62
C VAL A 42 -1.08 15.66 2.16
N LEU A 43 -1.75 14.85 1.36
CA LEU A 43 -2.10 13.49 1.75
C LEU A 43 -0.91 12.53 1.53
N PRO A 44 -0.81 11.46 2.34
CA PRO A 44 0.25 10.48 2.17
C PRO A 44 0.26 9.90 0.76
N PRO A 45 1.45 9.68 0.15
CA PRO A 45 1.54 9.05 -1.15
C PRO A 45 0.95 7.62 -1.10
N SER A 46 0.15 7.28 -2.09
CA SER A 46 -0.30 5.91 -2.33
C SER A 46 0.66 5.20 -3.30
N GLY A 47 0.35 3.98 -3.73
CA GLY A 47 1.19 3.21 -4.63
C GLY A 47 1.41 3.79 -6.05
N SER A 48 0.81 4.93 -6.40
CA SER A 48 0.92 5.62 -7.69
C SER A 48 1.78 6.88 -7.60
N GLU A 49 2.16 7.43 -8.76
CA GLU A 49 2.85 8.72 -8.85
C GLU A 49 1.91 9.93 -8.64
N ARG A 50 0.61 9.70 -8.47
CA ARG A 50 -0.37 10.74 -8.18
C ARG A 50 -0.12 11.35 -6.82
N ARG A 51 -0.44 12.64 -6.69
CA ARG A 51 -0.36 13.39 -5.44
C ARG A 51 -1.73 13.95 -5.11
N TYR A 52 -2.12 13.75 -3.87
CA TYR A 52 -3.43 14.15 -3.37
C TYR A 52 -3.30 15.20 -2.27
N PHE A 53 -4.21 16.15 -2.28
CA PHE A 53 -4.24 17.28 -1.36
C PHE A 53 -5.65 17.47 -0.86
N ARG A 54 -5.83 17.62 0.44
CA ARG A 54 -7.11 18.00 1.02
C ARG A 54 -7.13 19.50 1.19
N ILE A 55 -8.06 20.16 0.54
CA ILE A 55 -8.28 21.60 0.58
C ILE A 55 -9.44 21.84 1.53
N ASN A 56 -9.21 22.60 2.60
CA ASN A 56 -10.21 22.88 3.61
C ASN A 56 -10.83 24.28 3.37
N ASP A 57 -12.14 24.36 3.48
CA ASP A 57 -12.92 25.56 3.28
C ASP A 57 -13.34 26.20 4.62
N SER A 58 -13.75 27.46 4.58
CA SER A 58 -14.23 28.23 5.73
C SER A 58 -15.57 27.74 6.30
N ASP A 59 -16.37 27.02 5.50
CA ASP A 59 -17.63 26.40 5.91
C ASP A 59 -17.45 25.00 6.53
N GLY A 60 -16.21 24.55 6.72
CA GLY A 60 -15.88 23.22 7.24
C GLY A 60 -15.95 22.11 6.20
N SER A 61 -16.31 22.40 4.96
CA SER A 61 -16.24 21.43 3.87
C SER A 61 -14.81 21.21 3.39
N SER A 62 -14.55 20.09 2.72
CA SER A 62 -13.26 19.81 2.10
C SER A 62 -13.40 19.27 0.68
N THR A 63 -12.35 19.46 -0.10
CA THR A 63 -12.24 19.05 -1.50
C THR A 63 -10.90 18.38 -1.72
N ILE A 64 -10.84 17.34 -2.52
CA ILE A 64 -9.57 16.70 -2.90
C ILE A 64 -9.06 17.32 -4.20
N GLY A 65 -7.89 17.98 -4.10
CA GLY A 65 -7.08 18.36 -5.25
C GLY A 65 -6.13 17.23 -5.63
N THR A 66 -6.04 16.93 -6.91
CA THR A 66 -5.18 15.84 -7.41
C THR A 66 -4.27 16.36 -8.50
N TYR A 67 -3.00 15.97 -8.44
CA TYR A 67 -2.03 16.08 -9.52
C TYR A 67 -1.67 14.70 -10.03
N GLY A 68 -1.81 14.46 -11.33
CA GLY A 68 -1.41 13.24 -12.02
C GLY A 68 -0.60 13.56 -13.27
N ALA A 69 0.68 13.18 -13.28
CA ALA A 69 1.56 13.42 -14.43
C ALA A 69 1.19 12.56 -15.66
N ASN A 70 0.52 11.43 -15.46
CA ASN A 70 0.06 10.55 -16.52
C ASN A 70 -1.32 11.01 -17.03
N GLN A 71 -1.31 11.79 -18.11
CA GLN A 71 -2.53 12.34 -18.71
C GLN A 71 -3.52 11.24 -19.14
N LYS A 72 -3.03 10.13 -19.73
CA LYS A 72 -3.88 9.01 -20.14
C LYS A 72 -4.63 8.41 -18.92
N GLU A 73 -3.97 8.27 -17.79
CA GLU A 73 -4.59 7.79 -16.54
C GLU A 73 -5.66 8.75 -16.03
N ASN A 74 -5.41 10.06 -16.11
CA ASN A 74 -6.40 11.06 -15.74
C ASN A 74 -7.62 11.00 -16.66
N GLU A 75 -7.41 10.90 -17.98
CA GLU A 75 -8.49 10.77 -18.95
C GLU A 75 -9.36 9.54 -18.73
N THR A 76 -8.75 8.39 -18.44
CA THR A 76 -9.47 7.17 -18.08
C THR A 76 -10.31 7.39 -16.81
N PHE A 77 -9.72 8.02 -15.77
CA PHE A 77 -10.43 8.35 -14.54
C PHE A 77 -11.62 9.27 -14.78
N PHE A 78 -11.44 10.34 -15.57
CA PHE A 78 -12.51 11.27 -15.90
C PHE A 78 -13.64 10.59 -16.63
N TYR A 79 -13.31 9.78 -17.61
CA TYR A 79 -14.30 9.04 -18.39
C TYR A 79 -15.11 8.06 -17.53
N PHE A 80 -14.44 7.19 -16.76
CA PHE A 80 -15.15 6.24 -15.89
C PHE A 80 -16.00 6.96 -14.85
N THR A 81 -15.47 8.01 -14.24
CA THR A 81 -16.24 8.83 -13.29
C THR A 81 -17.52 9.38 -13.91
N GLN A 82 -17.42 9.95 -15.10
CA GLN A 82 -18.59 10.51 -15.80
C GLN A 82 -19.64 9.43 -16.09
N GLU A 83 -19.23 8.27 -16.60
CA GLU A 83 -20.14 7.16 -16.92
C GLU A 83 -20.79 6.56 -15.67
N PHE A 84 -20.02 6.38 -14.60
CA PHE A 84 -20.54 5.85 -13.33
C PHE A 84 -21.49 6.84 -12.65
N ARG A 85 -21.19 8.13 -12.70
CA ARG A 85 -22.08 9.16 -12.15
C ARG A 85 -23.41 9.27 -12.89
N LYS A 86 -23.44 9.14 -14.23
CA LYS A 86 -24.67 9.06 -15.00
C LYS A 86 -25.60 7.92 -14.54
N LYS A 87 -25.01 6.83 -14.03
CA LYS A 87 -25.70 5.64 -13.54
C LYS A 87 -25.95 5.67 -12.01
N ASN A 88 -25.73 6.81 -11.35
CA ASN A 88 -25.86 6.99 -9.91
C ASN A 88 -25.03 5.98 -9.08
N LEU A 89 -23.85 5.63 -9.56
CA LEU A 89 -22.92 4.78 -8.82
C LEU A 89 -22.10 5.63 -7.83
N PRO A 90 -21.69 5.07 -6.67
CA PRO A 90 -21.11 5.83 -5.56
C PRO A 90 -19.61 6.12 -5.77
N VAL A 91 -19.31 6.94 -6.75
CA VAL A 91 -17.96 7.44 -7.05
C VAL A 91 -17.91 8.96 -6.89
N ALA A 92 -16.72 9.51 -6.64
CA ALA A 92 -16.54 10.94 -6.42
C ALA A 92 -16.94 11.75 -7.67
N ARG A 93 -17.59 12.90 -7.47
CA ARG A 93 -17.79 13.86 -8.55
C ARG A 93 -16.48 14.56 -8.86
N ILE A 94 -16.17 14.75 -10.13
CA ILE A 94 -15.15 15.70 -10.58
C ILE A 94 -15.79 17.07 -10.55
N LEU A 95 -15.12 18.02 -9.90
CA LEU A 95 -15.63 19.37 -9.64
C LEU A 95 -15.04 20.38 -10.61
N GLU A 96 -13.75 20.22 -10.94
CA GLU A 96 -13.04 21.10 -11.88
C GLU A 96 -11.84 20.35 -12.46
N ILE A 97 -11.44 20.66 -13.69
CA ILE A 97 -10.27 20.07 -14.38
C ILE A 97 -9.48 21.21 -15.01
N SER A 98 -8.15 21.22 -14.85
CA SER A 98 -7.26 22.18 -15.50
C SER A 98 -7.18 21.97 -17.01
N ASP A 99 -6.84 23.03 -17.76
CA ASP A 99 -6.74 22.98 -19.23
C ASP A 99 -5.71 21.95 -19.73
N ASP A 100 -4.59 21.77 -19.01
CA ASP A 100 -3.57 20.77 -19.31
C ASP A 100 -3.95 19.34 -18.85
N ARG A 101 -5.09 19.20 -18.14
CA ARG A 101 -5.66 17.94 -17.62
C ARG A 101 -4.73 17.17 -16.68
N LEU A 102 -3.76 17.84 -16.10
CA LEU A 102 -2.84 17.27 -15.11
C LEU A 102 -3.34 17.49 -13.68
N PHE A 103 -4.19 18.52 -13.46
CA PHE A 103 -4.77 18.86 -12.18
C PHE A 103 -6.28 18.74 -12.23
N TYR A 104 -6.87 18.27 -11.16
CA TYR A 104 -8.32 18.24 -11.04
C TYR A 104 -8.77 18.27 -9.58
N LEU A 105 -10.00 18.73 -9.38
CA LEU A 105 -10.68 18.76 -8.09
C LEU A 105 -11.77 17.70 -8.09
N GLN A 106 -11.89 16.99 -6.98
CA GLN A 106 -12.92 15.99 -6.79
C GLN A 106 -13.53 16.05 -5.38
N GLU A 107 -14.69 15.46 -5.24
CA GLU A 107 -15.41 15.32 -3.96
C GLU A 107 -14.55 14.58 -2.93
N ASP A 108 -14.58 15.06 -1.68
CA ASP A 108 -13.88 14.44 -0.57
C ASP A 108 -14.83 13.53 0.21
N PHE A 109 -14.54 12.24 0.25
CA PHE A 109 -15.28 11.24 1.04
C PHE A 109 -14.77 11.10 2.48
N GLY A 110 -13.97 12.05 2.97
CA GLY A 110 -13.46 12.07 4.34
C GLY A 110 -12.19 11.24 4.53
N LYS A 111 -11.95 10.81 5.77
CA LYS A 111 -10.68 10.21 6.19
C LYS A 111 -10.77 8.70 6.47
N SER A 112 -11.96 8.13 6.52
CA SER A 112 -12.18 6.77 6.99
C SER A 112 -12.49 5.82 5.84
N SER A 113 -11.63 4.86 5.61
CA SER A 113 -11.87 3.74 4.70
C SER A 113 -12.39 2.51 5.45
N LEU A 114 -12.89 1.53 4.73
CA LEU A 114 -13.37 0.26 5.28
C LEU A 114 -12.29 -0.46 6.11
N ILE A 115 -11.01 -0.41 5.68
CA ILE A 115 -9.92 -1.00 6.48
C ILE A 115 -9.72 -0.24 7.79
N ASN A 116 -9.89 1.08 7.83
CA ASN A 116 -9.78 1.85 9.08
C ASN A 116 -10.90 1.48 10.07
N TYR A 117 -12.11 1.22 9.57
CA TYR A 117 -13.20 0.70 10.42
C TYR A 117 -12.88 -0.67 10.98
N LEU A 118 -12.38 -1.60 10.15
CA LEU A 118 -11.97 -2.93 10.60
C LEU A 118 -10.85 -2.87 11.65
N GLU A 119 -9.83 -2.04 11.43
CA GLU A 119 -8.71 -1.88 12.37
C GLU A 119 -9.12 -1.25 13.70
N LYS A 120 -10.11 -0.34 13.67
CA LYS A 120 -10.59 0.37 14.85
C LYS A 120 -11.59 -0.46 15.65
N GLU A 121 -12.54 -1.11 14.99
CA GLU A 121 -13.70 -1.75 15.62
C GLU A 121 -13.61 -3.27 15.70
N GLY A 122 -12.66 -3.87 14.96
CA GLY A 122 -12.51 -5.32 14.86
C GLY A 122 -13.64 -5.97 14.06
N LEU A 123 -13.84 -7.27 14.30
CA LEU A 123 -14.83 -8.09 13.61
C LEU A 123 -16.24 -7.94 14.25
N THR A 124 -16.85 -6.78 14.08
CA THR A 124 -18.20 -6.47 14.59
C THR A 124 -19.27 -6.62 13.51
N ASN A 125 -20.54 -6.68 13.91
CA ASN A 125 -21.68 -6.71 13.00
C ASN A 125 -21.73 -5.45 12.12
N THR A 126 -21.33 -4.30 12.63
CA THR A 126 -21.24 -3.05 11.85
C THR A 126 -20.23 -3.20 10.71
N VAL A 127 -19.04 -3.73 11.01
CA VAL A 127 -17.99 -3.95 10.01
C VAL A 127 -18.42 -5.01 9.00
N TYR A 128 -19.06 -6.11 9.45
CA TYR A 128 -19.65 -7.10 8.53
C TYR A 128 -20.65 -6.44 7.56
N SER A 129 -21.57 -5.64 8.07
CA SER A 129 -22.56 -4.93 7.26
C SER A 129 -21.92 -3.99 6.24
N LEU A 130 -20.80 -3.34 6.58
CA LEU A 130 -20.05 -2.51 5.65
C LEU A 130 -19.38 -3.32 4.53
N PHE A 131 -18.80 -4.49 4.83
CA PHE A 131 -18.28 -5.41 3.82
C PHE A 131 -19.39 -5.91 2.90
N LYS A 132 -20.52 -6.34 3.47
CA LYS A 132 -21.71 -6.77 2.71
C LYS A 132 -22.20 -5.65 1.77
N LYS A 133 -22.42 -4.44 2.30
CA LYS A 133 -22.85 -3.29 1.51
C LYS A 133 -21.84 -2.93 0.41
N SER A 134 -20.54 -3.09 0.66
CA SER A 134 -19.49 -2.88 -0.33
C SER A 134 -19.59 -3.89 -1.48
N LEU A 135 -19.88 -5.15 -1.19
CA LEU A 135 -20.02 -6.21 -2.18
C LEU A 135 -21.33 -6.09 -2.98
N GLU A 136 -22.45 -5.74 -2.33
CA GLU A 136 -23.71 -5.43 -3.01
C GLU A 136 -23.55 -4.24 -3.98
N THR A 137 -22.86 -3.21 -3.52
CA THR A 137 -22.54 -2.02 -4.35
C THR A 137 -21.57 -2.35 -5.48
N LEU A 138 -20.60 -3.27 -5.23
CA LEU A 138 -19.70 -3.78 -6.27
C LEU A 138 -20.49 -4.51 -7.37
N ALA A 139 -21.39 -5.42 -7.02
CA ALA A 139 -22.22 -6.13 -8.00
C ALA A 139 -22.96 -5.14 -8.93
N ARG A 140 -23.56 -4.10 -8.34
CA ARG A 140 -24.19 -3.02 -9.09
C ARG A 140 -23.21 -2.24 -9.95
N LEU A 141 -22.03 -1.89 -9.42
CA LEU A 141 -21.00 -1.19 -10.20
C LEU A 141 -20.54 -2.04 -11.40
N GLN A 142 -20.32 -3.33 -11.19
CA GLN A 142 -19.88 -4.25 -12.24
C GLN A 142 -20.92 -4.36 -13.35
N VAL A 143 -22.16 -4.67 -13.03
CA VAL A 143 -23.20 -4.92 -14.03
C VAL A 143 -23.76 -3.63 -14.65
N THR A 144 -24.19 -2.71 -13.80
CA THR A 144 -24.77 -1.43 -14.28
C THR A 144 -23.69 -0.51 -14.81
N GLY A 145 -22.50 -0.49 -14.22
CA GLY A 145 -21.35 0.29 -14.69
C GLY A 145 -20.87 -0.16 -16.08
N ASP A 146 -20.92 -1.45 -16.39
CA ASP A 146 -20.50 -2.00 -17.69
C ASP A 146 -21.37 -1.54 -18.87
N LYS A 147 -22.66 -1.23 -18.65
CA LYS A 147 -23.59 -0.85 -19.71
C LYS A 147 -23.05 0.36 -20.49
N ASP A 148 -22.90 0.19 -21.80
CA ASP A 148 -22.43 1.24 -22.72
C ASP A 148 -21.04 1.83 -22.38
N LEU A 149 -20.21 1.10 -21.63
CA LEU A 149 -18.87 1.54 -21.29
C LEU A 149 -17.90 1.27 -22.45
N ASP A 150 -17.19 2.32 -22.89
CA ASP A 150 -16.18 2.20 -23.93
C ASP A 150 -14.82 1.78 -23.34
N TYR A 151 -14.49 0.51 -23.50
CA TYR A 151 -13.25 -0.08 -23.03
C TYR A 151 -12.01 0.28 -23.85
N ASP A 152 -12.15 1.00 -24.99
CA ASP A 152 -11.00 1.55 -25.73
C ASP A 152 -10.34 2.70 -24.95
N ARG A 153 -11.04 3.24 -23.94
CA ARG A 153 -10.56 4.31 -23.06
C ARG A 153 -9.89 3.79 -21.79
N CYS A 154 -9.67 2.49 -21.66
CA CYS A 154 -8.94 1.94 -20.53
C CYS A 154 -7.47 2.38 -20.52
N LEU A 155 -6.91 2.49 -19.31
CA LEU A 155 -5.50 2.88 -19.12
C LEU A 155 -4.52 1.88 -19.75
N THR A 156 -4.78 0.59 -19.55
CA THR A 156 -3.91 -0.50 -20.01
C THR A 156 -4.63 -1.36 -21.07
N ASN A 157 -5.06 -2.54 -20.69
CA ASN A 157 -5.79 -3.47 -21.55
C ASN A 157 -7.29 -3.22 -21.46
N LYS A 158 -8.02 -3.51 -22.54
CA LYS A 158 -9.48 -3.44 -22.57
C LYS A 158 -10.13 -4.52 -21.69
N GLU A 159 -9.45 -5.67 -21.55
CA GLU A 159 -9.95 -6.85 -20.87
C GLU A 159 -8.88 -7.50 -20.00
N PHE A 160 -9.31 -7.98 -18.84
CA PHE A 160 -8.54 -8.89 -18.00
C PHE A 160 -8.68 -10.31 -18.54
N GLY A 161 -8.13 -10.52 -19.74
CA GLY A 161 -8.13 -11.77 -20.46
C GLY A 161 -6.84 -12.56 -20.27
N LYS A 162 -6.62 -13.54 -21.16
CA LYS A 162 -5.46 -14.47 -21.13
C LYS A 162 -4.12 -13.73 -20.95
N GLN A 163 -3.89 -12.64 -21.71
CA GLN A 163 -2.63 -11.91 -21.62
C GLN A 163 -2.41 -11.24 -20.26
N ALA A 164 -3.47 -10.66 -19.69
CA ALA A 164 -3.38 -10.01 -18.39
C ALA A 164 -3.17 -11.02 -17.24
N ILE A 165 -3.85 -12.16 -17.30
CA ILE A 165 -3.65 -13.28 -16.34
C ILE A 165 -2.23 -13.81 -16.46
N MET A 166 -1.75 -14.07 -17.68
CA MET A 166 -0.38 -14.51 -17.93
C MET A 166 0.65 -13.50 -17.41
N ALA A 167 0.40 -12.20 -17.59
CA ALA A 167 1.29 -11.16 -17.07
C ALA A 167 1.40 -11.20 -15.53
N ASP A 168 0.28 -11.41 -14.81
CA ASP A 168 0.28 -11.56 -13.34
C ASP A 168 1.03 -12.84 -12.90
N LEU A 169 0.84 -13.96 -13.60
CA LEU A 169 1.53 -15.23 -13.33
C LEU A 169 3.04 -15.11 -13.58
N LEU A 170 3.44 -14.46 -14.68
CA LEU A 170 4.86 -14.17 -14.97
C LEU A 170 5.45 -13.18 -13.99
N TYR A 171 4.69 -12.19 -13.53
CA TYR A 171 5.13 -11.26 -12.49
C TYR A 171 5.45 -11.99 -11.18
N PHE A 172 4.56 -12.90 -10.74
CA PHE A 172 4.84 -13.80 -9.62
C PHE A 172 6.08 -14.65 -9.88
N LYS A 173 6.18 -15.29 -11.06
CA LYS A 173 7.31 -16.16 -11.41
C LYS A 173 8.65 -15.43 -11.31
N TYR A 174 8.78 -14.27 -11.96
CA TYR A 174 10.07 -13.57 -12.04
C TYR A 174 10.47 -12.89 -10.74
N TYR A 175 9.52 -12.31 -10.02
CA TYR A 175 9.86 -11.49 -8.84
C TYR A 175 9.77 -12.23 -7.52
N PHE A 176 9.06 -13.36 -7.46
CA PHE A 176 8.97 -14.15 -6.24
C PHE A 176 9.53 -15.56 -6.42
N LEU A 177 9.00 -16.39 -7.32
CA LEU A 177 9.39 -17.79 -7.47
C LEU A 177 10.87 -17.95 -7.83
N ASP A 178 11.35 -17.24 -8.86
CA ASP A 178 12.74 -17.33 -9.31
C ASP A 178 13.72 -16.84 -8.22
N ALA A 179 13.27 -15.90 -7.35
CA ALA A 179 14.06 -15.45 -6.21
C ALA A 179 14.27 -16.51 -5.12
N LEU A 180 13.40 -17.53 -5.04
CA LEU A 180 13.58 -18.66 -4.12
C LEU A 180 14.75 -19.59 -4.52
N ARG A 181 15.20 -19.52 -5.79
CA ARG A 181 16.29 -20.36 -6.35
C ARG A 181 16.06 -21.85 -6.18
N LYS A 182 14.81 -22.30 -6.13
CA LYS A 182 14.43 -23.71 -6.07
C LYS A 182 14.23 -24.27 -7.48
N PRO A 183 14.58 -25.54 -7.75
CA PRO A 183 14.43 -26.15 -9.07
C PRO A 183 12.95 -26.45 -9.39
N TYR A 184 12.55 -26.20 -10.63
CA TYR A 184 11.26 -26.56 -11.21
C TYR A 184 11.39 -26.63 -12.74
N ASP A 185 10.42 -27.29 -13.42
CA ASP A 185 10.40 -27.37 -14.88
C ASP A 185 9.74 -26.09 -15.44
N LYS A 186 10.56 -25.26 -16.10
CA LYS A 186 10.13 -23.94 -16.61
C LYS A 186 9.10 -24.07 -17.73
N GLN A 187 9.26 -25.07 -18.63
CA GLN A 187 8.35 -25.23 -19.76
C GLN A 187 6.99 -25.73 -19.27
N ASN A 188 6.98 -26.82 -18.49
CA ASN A 188 5.74 -27.36 -17.96
C ASN A 188 5.00 -26.34 -17.08
N LEU A 189 5.71 -25.46 -16.36
CA LEU A 189 5.06 -24.37 -15.60
C LEU A 189 4.38 -23.35 -16.53
N ILE A 190 5.00 -22.98 -17.65
CA ILE A 190 4.39 -22.07 -18.62
C ILE A 190 3.15 -22.72 -19.27
N ASP A 191 3.22 -23.99 -19.59
CA ASP A 191 2.09 -24.75 -20.13
C ASP A 191 0.91 -24.78 -19.14
N ASP A 192 1.18 -25.01 -17.85
CA ASP A 192 0.19 -24.94 -16.78
C ASP A 192 -0.38 -23.51 -16.60
N PHE A 193 0.44 -22.48 -16.73
CA PHE A 193 -0.01 -21.07 -16.71
C PHE A 193 -0.94 -20.77 -17.89
N GLU A 194 -0.62 -21.29 -19.06
CA GLU A 194 -1.46 -21.14 -20.24
C GLU A 194 -2.81 -21.87 -20.06
N ALA A 195 -2.78 -23.10 -19.54
CA ALA A 195 -3.99 -23.88 -19.24
C ALA A 195 -4.89 -23.17 -18.23
N LEU A 196 -4.32 -22.63 -17.12
CA LEU A 196 -5.07 -21.84 -16.13
C LEU A 196 -5.66 -20.57 -16.75
N SER A 197 -4.86 -19.86 -17.54
CA SER A 197 -5.31 -18.63 -18.19
C SER A 197 -6.49 -18.89 -19.14
N ASN A 198 -6.41 -19.97 -19.93
CA ASN A 198 -7.50 -20.39 -20.79
C ASN A 198 -8.76 -20.76 -19.97
N TYR A 199 -8.61 -21.54 -18.91
CA TYR A 199 -9.71 -21.93 -18.01
C TYR A 199 -10.45 -20.72 -17.44
N LEU A 200 -9.71 -19.74 -16.92
CA LEU A 200 -10.28 -18.54 -16.29
C LEU A 200 -10.91 -17.56 -17.28
N THR A 201 -10.45 -17.53 -18.53
CA THR A 201 -11.02 -16.64 -19.54
C THR A 201 -12.30 -17.17 -20.20
N HIS A 202 -12.61 -18.47 -20.03
CA HIS A 202 -13.87 -19.06 -20.44
C HIS A 202 -14.97 -18.88 -19.38
N THR A 203 -15.07 -17.66 -18.83
CA THR A 203 -16.13 -17.30 -17.90
C THR A 203 -17.40 -16.88 -18.65
N GLU A 204 -18.56 -17.24 -18.09
CA GLU A 204 -19.86 -16.85 -18.64
C GLU A 204 -20.10 -15.34 -18.55
N PHE A 205 -19.59 -14.71 -17.47
CA PHE A 205 -19.85 -13.31 -17.16
C PHE A 205 -18.57 -12.47 -17.25
N LYS A 206 -18.63 -11.41 -18.06
CA LYS A 206 -17.58 -10.40 -18.17
C LYS A 206 -18.22 -9.01 -18.09
N TYR A 207 -17.92 -8.32 -17.03
CA TYR A 207 -18.42 -6.99 -16.71
C TYR A 207 -17.28 -6.03 -16.41
N PHE A 208 -17.58 -4.83 -15.93
CA PHE A 208 -16.55 -3.94 -15.43
C PHE A 208 -15.83 -4.58 -14.24
N LEU A 209 -14.53 -4.75 -14.35
CA LEU A 209 -13.62 -5.23 -13.33
C LEU A 209 -12.85 -4.04 -12.77
N PHE A 210 -12.97 -3.80 -11.46
CA PHE A 210 -12.35 -2.68 -10.76
C PHE A 210 -10.82 -2.82 -10.68
N ARG A 211 -10.30 -4.03 -10.62
CA ARG A 211 -8.90 -4.45 -10.55
C ARG A 211 -8.29 -4.31 -9.15
N ASP A 212 -8.39 -3.16 -8.51
CA ASP A 212 -7.85 -2.90 -7.18
C ASP A 212 -8.96 -2.68 -6.13
N PHE A 213 -9.98 -3.55 -6.14
CA PHE A 213 -11.08 -3.50 -5.19
C PHE A 213 -10.63 -3.98 -3.81
N GLN A 214 -10.05 -3.06 -3.03
CA GLN A 214 -9.49 -3.31 -1.71
C GLN A 214 -10.17 -2.42 -0.67
N SER A 215 -10.21 -2.88 0.57
CA SER A 215 -10.87 -2.15 1.67
C SER A 215 -10.31 -0.74 1.93
N ARG A 216 -9.08 -0.44 1.52
CA ARG A 216 -8.51 0.92 1.56
C ARG A 216 -9.10 1.87 0.51
N ASN A 217 -9.62 1.32 -0.60
CA ASN A 217 -10.19 2.08 -1.71
C ASN A 217 -11.72 2.20 -1.60
N ILE A 218 -12.29 1.78 -0.46
CA ILE A 218 -13.70 1.89 -0.12
C ILE A 218 -13.81 2.88 1.03
N MET A 219 -14.32 4.08 0.74
CA MET A 219 -14.52 5.14 1.72
C MET A 219 -15.89 4.97 2.40
N VAL A 220 -15.93 5.19 3.70
CA VAL A 220 -17.14 5.06 4.51
C VAL A 220 -17.54 6.44 5.05
N MET A 221 -18.76 6.85 4.76
CA MET A 221 -19.32 8.14 5.19
C MET A 221 -20.63 7.93 5.98
N ASN A 222 -20.93 8.88 6.85
CA ASN A 222 -22.27 9.00 7.40
C ASN A 222 -23.20 9.51 6.29
N SER A 223 -24.39 8.96 6.19
CA SER A 223 -25.44 9.51 5.33
C SER A 223 -25.69 10.98 5.69
N ASN A 224 -25.80 11.84 4.68
CA ASN A 224 -26.18 13.26 4.87
C ASN A 224 -27.66 13.42 5.27
N ASP A 225 -28.39 12.33 5.38
CA ASP A 225 -29.79 12.35 5.81
C ASP A 225 -29.84 12.50 7.33
N ILE A 226 -30.30 13.64 7.82
CA ILE A 226 -30.40 14.00 9.25
C ILE A 226 -31.27 13.00 10.04
N LYS A 227 -32.02 12.14 9.33
CA LYS A 227 -32.94 11.15 9.94
C LYS A 227 -32.37 9.74 10.01
N SER A 228 -31.26 9.43 9.34
CA SER A 228 -30.62 8.10 9.38
C SER A 228 -29.12 8.22 9.62
N TYR A 229 -28.65 7.68 10.74
CA TYR A 229 -27.20 7.47 10.99
C TYR A 229 -26.65 6.30 10.14
N GLU A 230 -27.09 6.18 8.88
CA GLU A 230 -26.69 5.08 8.02
C GLU A 230 -25.34 5.35 7.39
N LEU A 231 -24.42 4.38 7.54
CA LEU A 231 -23.13 4.42 6.87
C LEU A 231 -23.28 4.07 5.39
N THR A 232 -22.68 4.88 4.53
CA THR A 232 -22.62 4.67 3.07
C THR A 232 -21.21 4.34 2.63
N VAL A 233 -21.08 3.59 1.53
CA VAL A 233 -19.80 3.22 0.94
C VAL A 233 -19.61 3.91 -0.40
N HIS A 234 -18.40 4.39 -0.66
CA HIS A 234 -18.00 5.09 -1.88
C HIS A 234 -16.68 4.55 -2.39
N PHE A 235 -16.50 4.50 -3.69
CA PHE A 235 -15.35 3.88 -4.32
C PHE A 235 -14.40 4.91 -4.92
N ILE A 236 -13.10 4.69 -4.73
CA ILE A 236 -12.00 5.48 -5.28
C ILE A 236 -10.97 4.56 -5.92
N ASP A 237 -10.11 5.09 -6.79
CA ASP A 237 -8.97 4.35 -7.37
C ASP A 237 -9.37 3.27 -8.41
N TYR A 238 -10.39 3.58 -9.24
CA TYR A 238 -10.94 2.65 -10.25
C TYR A 238 -10.41 2.87 -11.68
N GLN A 239 -9.46 3.78 -11.89
CA GLN A 239 -8.93 4.07 -13.23
C GLN A 239 -8.12 2.91 -13.84
N GLY A 240 -7.68 1.94 -13.04
CA GLY A 240 -7.07 0.70 -13.50
C GLY A 240 -8.09 -0.33 -14.02
N GLY A 241 -9.39 0.01 -13.99
CA GLY A 241 -10.47 -0.90 -14.36
C GLY A 241 -10.46 -1.26 -15.85
N MET A 242 -11.06 -2.41 -16.15
CA MET A 242 -11.17 -2.98 -17.49
C MET A 242 -12.35 -3.96 -17.54
N LYS A 243 -12.62 -4.60 -18.68
CA LYS A 243 -13.60 -5.68 -18.75
C LYS A 243 -13.03 -6.99 -18.18
N GLY A 244 -13.80 -7.74 -17.41
CA GLY A 244 -13.30 -9.01 -16.87
C GLY A 244 -14.31 -9.76 -16.01
N ALA A 245 -13.85 -10.87 -15.44
CA ALA A 245 -14.69 -11.72 -14.59
C ALA A 245 -14.96 -11.04 -13.25
N PRO A 246 -16.21 -10.93 -12.81
CA PRO A 246 -16.58 -10.25 -11.57
C PRO A 246 -15.97 -10.91 -10.32
N GLN A 247 -15.65 -12.19 -10.36
CA GLN A 247 -15.04 -12.95 -9.28
C GLN A 247 -13.69 -12.38 -8.82
N TYR A 248 -12.92 -11.74 -9.71
CA TYR A 248 -11.61 -11.19 -9.37
C TYR A 248 -11.67 -10.12 -8.27
N ASP A 249 -12.63 -9.19 -8.39
CA ASP A 249 -12.77 -8.10 -7.41
C ASP A 249 -13.25 -8.63 -6.06
N VAL A 250 -14.14 -9.63 -6.07
CA VAL A 250 -14.59 -10.31 -4.85
C VAL A 250 -13.43 -11.03 -4.17
N ALA A 251 -12.58 -11.70 -4.93
CA ALA A 251 -11.34 -12.29 -4.40
C ALA A 251 -10.41 -11.22 -3.83
N SER A 252 -10.31 -10.07 -4.49
CA SER A 252 -9.43 -8.96 -4.09
C SER A 252 -9.76 -8.41 -2.71
N ILE A 253 -11.04 -8.25 -2.37
CA ILE A 253 -11.47 -7.73 -1.06
C ILE A 253 -11.51 -8.82 0.01
N LEU A 254 -12.01 -10.02 -0.30
CA LEU A 254 -12.19 -11.08 0.70
C LEU A 254 -10.88 -11.78 1.08
N TRP A 255 -9.87 -11.77 0.20
CA TRP A 255 -8.57 -12.39 0.42
C TRP A 255 -7.44 -11.39 0.63
N GLN A 256 -7.77 -10.16 0.93
CA GLN A 256 -6.80 -9.14 1.28
C GLN A 256 -6.07 -9.52 2.58
N ALA A 257 -4.75 -9.73 2.52
CA ALA A 257 -3.94 -10.17 3.65
C ALA A 257 -4.08 -9.26 4.89
N ARG A 258 -4.08 -7.93 4.69
CA ARG A 258 -4.22 -6.97 5.79
C ARG A 258 -5.58 -7.00 6.48
N ALA A 259 -6.64 -7.31 5.75
CA ALA A 259 -7.99 -7.42 6.33
C ALA A 259 -8.15 -8.69 7.16
N ASN A 260 -7.43 -9.76 6.80
CA ASN A 260 -7.39 -11.04 7.50
C ASN A 260 -8.77 -11.52 7.97
N LEU A 261 -9.75 -11.51 7.06
CA LEU A 261 -11.12 -11.90 7.36
C LEU A 261 -11.22 -13.39 7.73
N PRO A 262 -12.03 -13.76 8.73
CA PRO A 262 -12.26 -15.16 9.06
C PRO A 262 -13.01 -15.89 7.93
N ASP A 263 -12.81 -17.20 7.85
CA ASP A 263 -13.32 -17.99 6.71
C ASP A 263 -14.84 -18.05 6.65
N ASP A 264 -15.52 -18.05 7.78
CA ASP A 264 -16.97 -17.98 7.85
C ASP A 264 -17.53 -16.65 7.30
N TRP A 265 -16.79 -15.54 7.50
CA TRP A 265 -17.13 -14.25 6.89
C TRP A 265 -16.90 -14.27 5.39
N LYS A 266 -15.78 -14.83 4.92
CA LYS A 266 -15.51 -14.95 3.49
C LYS A 266 -16.59 -15.72 2.78
N GLU A 267 -17.05 -16.84 3.36
CA GLU A 267 -18.12 -17.65 2.75
C GLU A 267 -19.47 -16.95 2.77
N LYS A 268 -19.87 -16.36 3.89
CA LYS A 268 -21.13 -15.61 4.01
C LYS A 268 -21.16 -14.40 3.07
N LEU A 269 -20.09 -13.63 3.02
CA LEU A 269 -19.95 -12.45 2.17
C LEU A 269 -19.92 -12.83 0.67
N LEU A 270 -19.30 -13.97 0.30
CA LEU A 270 -19.38 -14.49 -1.06
C LEU A 270 -20.81 -14.83 -1.44
N ASN A 271 -21.58 -15.46 -0.54
CA ASN A 271 -22.99 -15.76 -0.78
C ASN A 271 -23.84 -14.47 -0.87
N ASP A 272 -23.61 -13.48 -0.01
CA ASP A 272 -24.25 -12.16 -0.09
C ASP A 272 -23.97 -11.50 -1.44
N TYR A 273 -22.71 -11.54 -1.91
CA TYR A 273 -22.35 -11.03 -3.22
C TYR A 273 -23.06 -11.76 -4.36
N MET A 274 -23.08 -13.10 -4.36
CA MET A 274 -23.76 -13.87 -5.43
C MET A 274 -25.24 -13.54 -5.48
N ASN A 275 -25.92 -13.39 -4.33
CA ASN A 275 -27.32 -12.97 -4.28
C ASN A 275 -27.51 -11.57 -4.90
N ALA A 276 -26.66 -10.62 -4.57
CA ALA A 276 -26.71 -9.27 -5.13
C ALA A 276 -26.42 -9.27 -6.64
N PHE A 277 -25.47 -10.08 -7.08
CA PHE A 277 -25.10 -10.19 -8.48
C PHE A 277 -26.24 -10.84 -9.31
N GLU A 278 -26.88 -11.91 -8.82
CA GLU A 278 -28.08 -12.50 -9.44
C GLU A 278 -29.21 -11.47 -9.62
N ASN A 279 -29.41 -10.62 -8.61
CA ASN A 279 -30.39 -9.53 -8.68
C ASN A 279 -30.04 -8.50 -9.76
N GLU A 280 -28.76 -8.13 -9.91
CA GLU A 280 -28.33 -7.15 -10.91
C GLU A 280 -28.39 -7.70 -12.35
N ILE A 281 -28.03 -8.97 -12.56
CA ILE A 281 -28.12 -9.61 -13.89
C ILE A 281 -29.51 -10.12 -14.21
N GLN A 282 -30.43 -10.12 -13.24
CA GLN A 282 -31.81 -10.66 -13.36
C GLN A 282 -31.86 -12.12 -13.86
N SER A 283 -30.90 -12.93 -13.42
CA SER A 283 -30.77 -14.34 -13.78
C SER A 283 -30.09 -15.11 -12.65
N ASN A 284 -30.34 -16.43 -12.59
CA ASN A 284 -29.67 -17.29 -11.63
C ASN A 284 -28.26 -17.65 -12.10
N LEU A 285 -27.32 -17.74 -11.16
CA LEU A 285 -25.97 -18.24 -11.38
C LEU A 285 -25.93 -19.77 -11.29
N ASP A 286 -25.11 -20.42 -12.11
CA ASP A 286 -24.53 -21.69 -11.70
C ASP A 286 -23.47 -21.42 -10.62
N ARG A 287 -23.91 -21.50 -9.35
CA ARG A 287 -23.06 -21.18 -8.20
C ARG A 287 -21.87 -22.13 -8.06
N THR A 288 -21.95 -23.35 -8.60
CA THR A 288 -20.85 -24.32 -8.58
C THR A 288 -19.75 -23.87 -9.54
N ILE A 289 -20.12 -23.53 -10.78
CA ILE A 289 -19.19 -22.99 -11.77
C ILE A 289 -18.62 -21.66 -11.29
N PHE A 290 -19.47 -20.76 -10.78
CA PHE A 290 -19.02 -19.45 -10.28
C PHE A 290 -17.99 -19.59 -9.17
N LYS A 291 -18.22 -20.47 -8.18
CA LYS A 291 -17.28 -20.72 -7.06
C LYS A 291 -15.99 -21.37 -7.55
N SER A 292 -16.05 -22.30 -8.51
CA SER A 292 -14.86 -22.92 -9.08
C SER A 292 -13.96 -21.90 -9.79
N GLN A 293 -14.53 -21.01 -10.58
CA GLN A 293 -13.80 -19.91 -11.22
C GLN A 293 -13.29 -18.89 -10.19
N TYR A 294 -14.09 -18.56 -9.18
CA TYR A 294 -13.70 -17.70 -8.08
C TYR A 294 -12.45 -18.21 -7.38
N ASN A 295 -12.33 -19.52 -7.13
CA ASN A 295 -11.11 -20.13 -6.58
C ASN A 295 -9.88 -19.87 -7.46
N GLY A 296 -10.03 -19.96 -8.78
CA GLY A 296 -8.95 -19.62 -9.71
C GLY A 296 -8.52 -18.15 -9.62
N TYR A 297 -9.49 -17.23 -9.50
CA TYR A 297 -9.20 -15.80 -9.34
C TYR A 297 -8.60 -15.47 -7.96
N ILE A 298 -8.96 -16.19 -6.90
CA ILE A 298 -8.25 -16.10 -5.61
C ILE A 298 -6.77 -16.42 -5.81
N LEU A 299 -6.46 -17.55 -6.47
CA LEU A 299 -5.08 -17.94 -6.72
C LEU A 299 -4.33 -16.85 -7.49
N ILE A 300 -4.88 -16.36 -8.61
CA ILE A 300 -4.26 -15.26 -9.38
C ILE A 300 -3.97 -14.06 -8.48
N ARG A 301 -4.93 -13.68 -7.62
CA ARG A 301 -4.77 -12.52 -6.73
C ARG A 301 -3.69 -12.73 -5.67
N LEU A 302 -3.64 -13.92 -5.04
CA LEU A 302 -2.62 -14.26 -4.05
C LEU A 302 -1.22 -14.24 -4.68
N LEU A 303 -1.07 -14.77 -5.89
CA LEU A 303 0.20 -14.80 -6.61
C LEU A 303 0.63 -13.40 -7.07
N GLN A 304 -0.29 -12.60 -7.56
CA GLN A 304 -0.02 -11.20 -7.93
C GLN A 304 0.49 -10.40 -6.73
N VAL A 305 -0.10 -10.61 -5.54
CA VAL A 305 0.36 -9.99 -4.29
C VAL A 305 1.77 -10.46 -3.91
N LEU A 306 2.06 -11.77 -4.02
CA LEU A 306 3.40 -12.31 -3.78
C LEU A 306 4.43 -11.75 -4.78
N GLY A 307 4.07 -11.62 -6.07
CA GLY A 307 4.91 -10.97 -7.07
C GLY A 307 5.19 -9.51 -6.72
N ALA A 308 4.18 -8.76 -6.27
CA ALA A 308 4.34 -7.37 -5.83
C ALA A 308 5.22 -7.24 -4.58
N TYR A 309 5.07 -8.14 -3.61
CA TYR A 309 5.93 -8.16 -2.42
C TYR A 309 7.36 -8.61 -2.78
N GLY A 310 7.52 -9.55 -3.70
CA GLY A 310 8.82 -9.93 -4.24
C GLY A 310 9.52 -8.77 -4.94
N PHE A 311 8.85 -8.11 -5.87
CA PHE A 311 9.41 -6.94 -6.55
C PHE A 311 9.81 -5.84 -5.58
N ARG A 312 8.88 -5.39 -4.73
CA ARG A 312 9.13 -4.27 -3.82
C ARG A 312 10.03 -4.64 -2.65
N GLY A 313 9.92 -5.87 -2.11
CA GLY A 313 10.69 -6.34 -0.97
C GLY A 313 12.07 -6.84 -1.36
N LEU A 314 12.15 -7.79 -2.30
CA LEU A 314 13.41 -8.45 -2.66
C LEU A 314 14.23 -7.65 -3.69
N PHE A 315 13.55 -6.96 -4.62
CA PHE A 315 14.20 -6.23 -5.71
C PHE A 315 14.41 -4.75 -5.36
N GLU A 316 13.36 -4.02 -4.97
CA GLU A 316 13.47 -2.62 -4.53
C GLU A 316 13.94 -2.47 -3.08
N ARG A 317 14.10 -3.55 -2.32
CA ARG A 317 14.58 -3.60 -0.93
C ARG A 317 13.77 -2.75 0.04
N LYS A 318 12.45 -2.69 -0.13
CA LYS A 318 11.55 -2.00 0.79
C LYS A 318 11.15 -2.94 1.92
N ALA A 319 11.76 -2.80 3.07
CA ALA A 319 11.67 -3.72 4.21
C ALA A 319 10.23 -4.06 4.66
N HIS A 320 9.30 -3.10 4.62
CA HIS A 320 7.91 -3.34 5.02
C HIS A 320 7.15 -4.32 4.11
N PHE A 321 7.60 -4.53 2.86
CA PHE A 321 7.01 -5.55 2.00
C PHE A 321 7.52 -6.96 2.35
N LEU A 322 8.77 -7.07 2.78
CA LEU A 322 9.33 -8.37 3.23
C LEU A 322 8.55 -8.94 4.40
N THR A 323 8.18 -8.11 5.38
CA THR A 323 7.42 -8.54 6.56
C THR A 323 6.00 -9.00 6.23
N SER A 324 5.49 -8.68 5.03
CA SER A 324 4.15 -9.09 4.56
C SER A 324 4.16 -10.42 3.82
N ILE A 325 5.33 -10.91 3.38
CA ILE A 325 5.46 -12.18 2.63
C ILE A 325 4.98 -13.39 3.46
N PRO A 326 5.37 -13.59 4.74
CA PRO A 326 4.94 -14.74 5.53
C PRO A 326 3.42 -14.86 5.63
N LEU A 327 2.71 -13.73 5.84
CA LEU A 327 1.26 -13.70 5.89
C LEU A 327 0.63 -14.07 4.54
N ALA A 328 1.18 -13.57 3.44
CA ALA A 328 0.72 -13.92 2.10
C ALA A 328 0.93 -15.41 1.78
N LEU A 329 2.07 -15.99 2.19
CA LEU A 329 2.35 -17.43 2.05
C LEU A 329 1.42 -18.28 2.94
N THR A 330 1.10 -17.83 4.15
CA THR A 330 0.13 -18.50 5.04
C THR A 330 -1.26 -18.53 4.39
N ASN A 331 -1.71 -17.43 3.79
CA ASN A 331 -2.98 -17.38 3.06
C ASN A 331 -2.94 -18.31 1.84
N LEU A 332 -1.84 -18.34 1.09
CA LEU A 332 -1.68 -19.27 -0.03
C LEU A 332 -1.69 -20.73 0.46
N LYS A 333 -0.98 -21.04 1.56
CA LYS A 333 -0.97 -22.38 2.17
C LYS A 333 -2.37 -22.83 2.58
N TRP A 334 -3.11 -21.96 3.24
CA TRP A 334 -4.51 -22.24 3.60
C TRP A 334 -5.34 -22.52 2.35
N PHE A 335 -5.24 -21.67 1.33
CA PHE A 335 -5.98 -21.81 0.08
C PHE A 335 -5.70 -23.16 -0.62
N ILE A 336 -4.42 -23.52 -0.81
CA ILE A 336 -4.02 -24.76 -1.48
C ILE A 336 -4.51 -26.00 -0.73
N ASN A 337 -4.55 -25.95 0.60
CA ASN A 337 -4.97 -27.09 1.42
C ASN A 337 -6.50 -27.24 1.52
N ASN A 338 -7.28 -26.19 1.27
CA ASN A 338 -8.72 -26.17 1.52
C ASN A 338 -9.58 -25.94 0.27
N GLN A 339 -8.99 -25.53 -0.86
CA GLN A 339 -9.73 -25.20 -2.08
C GLN A 339 -9.20 -26.00 -3.28
N SER A 340 -10.07 -26.25 -4.24
CA SER A 340 -9.70 -26.88 -5.52
C SER A 340 -9.96 -25.94 -6.70
N LEU A 341 -9.14 -26.07 -7.74
CA LEU A 341 -9.22 -25.21 -8.93
C LEU A 341 -10.13 -25.76 -10.03
N GLY A 342 -10.58 -27.01 -9.94
CA GLY A 342 -11.35 -27.66 -11.01
C GLY A 342 -10.55 -27.97 -12.28
N ILE A 343 -9.23 -27.76 -12.30
CA ILE A 343 -8.32 -28.05 -13.41
C ILE A 343 -7.03 -28.64 -12.85
N ALA A 344 -6.45 -29.61 -13.56
CA ALA A 344 -5.16 -30.22 -13.20
C ALA A 344 -3.98 -29.37 -13.73
N LEU A 345 -3.09 -28.97 -12.85
CA LEU A 345 -1.91 -28.15 -13.15
C LEU A 345 -0.69 -28.77 -12.42
N PRO A 346 -0.11 -29.85 -12.96
CA PRO A 346 0.81 -30.72 -12.20
C PRO A 346 2.12 -30.04 -11.83
N GLU A 347 2.74 -29.28 -12.71
CA GLU A 347 3.98 -28.58 -12.39
C GLU A 347 3.72 -27.35 -11.52
N PHE A 348 2.62 -26.64 -11.79
CA PHE A 348 2.24 -25.49 -10.97
C PHE A 348 1.93 -25.92 -9.53
N LYS A 349 1.30 -27.09 -9.33
CA LYS A 349 1.08 -27.64 -7.99
C LYS A 349 2.40 -27.84 -7.25
N LYS A 350 3.42 -28.46 -7.88
CA LYS A 350 4.75 -28.61 -7.27
C LYS A 350 5.38 -27.26 -6.89
N VAL A 351 5.25 -26.26 -7.77
CA VAL A 351 5.72 -24.89 -7.51
C VAL A 351 5.00 -24.27 -6.32
N LEU A 352 3.69 -24.44 -6.24
CA LEU A 352 2.90 -23.97 -5.10
C LEU A 352 3.31 -24.66 -3.80
N ASP A 353 3.53 -25.98 -3.84
CA ASP A 353 4.03 -26.74 -2.68
C ASP A 353 5.41 -26.25 -2.21
N ILE A 354 6.31 -25.88 -3.14
CA ILE A 354 7.59 -25.24 -2.80
C ILE A 354 7.35 -23.90 -2.10
N CYS A 355 6.46 -23.06 -2.63
CA CYS A 355 6.17 -21.74 -2.07
C CYS A 355 5.60 -21.82 -0.65
N ILE A 356 4.72 -22.79 -0.37
CA ILE A 356 4.04 -22.93 0.92
C ILE A 356 4.80 -23.84 1.91
N SER A 357 5.97 -24.35 1.54
CA SER A 357 6.79 -25.16 2.44
C SER A 357 7.21 -24.37 3.69
N ASP A 358 7.33 -25.06 4.81
CA ASP A 358 7.77 -24.43 6.07
C ASP A 358 9.15 -23.78 5.91
N GLU A 359 10.04 -24.38 5.12
CA GLU A 359 11.35 -23.82 4.80
C GLU A 359 11.22 -22.44 4.11
N THR A 360 10.36 -22.35 3.09
CA THR A 360 10.12 -21.07 2.39
C THR A 360 9.47 -20.03 3.30
N ILE A 361 8.49 -20.40 4.11
CA ILE A 361 7.83 -19.48 5.05
C ILE A 361 8.85 -18.98 6.09
N GLN A 362 9.67 -19.86 6.64
CA GLN A 362 10.71 -19.51 7.62
C GLN A 362 11.77 -18.57 7.04
N GLN A 363 12.14 -18.74 5.77
CA GLN A 363 13.09 -17.85 5.08
C GLN A 363 12.68 -16.38 5.15
N PHE A 364 11.37 -16.09 5.14
CA PHE A 364 10.83 -14.72 5.19
C PHE A 364 10.30 -14.34 6.56
N THR A 365 10.20 -15.28 7.50
CA THR A 365 9.71 -15.00 8.85
C THR A 365 10.84 -14.41 9.68
N PRO A 366 10.73 -13.15 10.14
CA PRO A 366 11.75 -12.55 10.98
C PRO A 366 11.92 -13.36 12.25
N ILE A 367 13.18 -13.58 12.64
CA ILE A 367 13.50 -14.12 13.96
C ILE A 367 13.09 -13.07 14.98
N GLN A 368 12.24 -13.43 15.93
CA GLN A 368 11.78 -12.52 16.97
C GLN A 368 12.47 -12.83 18.29
N ALA A 369 12.83 -11.79 19.02
CA ALA A 369 13.24 -11.91 20.40
C ALA A 369 12.06 -12.43 21.23
N ASN A 370 12.36 -13.20 22.27
CA ASN A 370 11.40 -13.70 23.25
C ASN A 370 11.76 -13.15 24.64
N GLU A 371 11.00 -13.53 25.65
CA GLU A 371 11.19 -13.05 27.05
C GLU A 371 12.60 -13.35 27.58
N ASN A 372 13.27 -14.39 27.08
CA ASN A 372 14.62 -14.79 27.50
C ASN A 372 15.72 -14.12 26.65
N SER A 373 15.37 -13.33 25.63
CA SER A 373 16.37 -12.66 24.81
C SER A 373 17.01 -11.51 25.57
N ALA A 374 18.33 -11.57 25.74
CA ALA A 374 19.10 -10.58 26.47
C ALA A 374 19.27 -9.27 25.69
N LEU A 375 19.08 -9.28 24.37
CA LEU A 375 19.46 -8.17 23.49
C LEU A 375 18.66 -6.89 23.76
N VAL A 376 19.37 -5.86 24.12
CA VAL A 376 18.90 -4.47 24.17
C VAL A 376 19.58 -3.69 23.05
N VAL A 377 18.77 -3.10 22.15
CA VAL A 377 19.29 -2.23 21.08
C VAL A 377 19.21 -0.79 21.54
N LYS A 378 20.38 -0.15 21.72
CA LYS A 378 20.52 1.24 22.13
C LYS A 378 20.64 2.11 20.89
N ILE A 379 19.65 2.97 20.67
CA ILE A 379 19.59 3.85 19.49
C ILE A 379 19.77 5.29 19.93
N ASN A 380 20.79 5.98 19.39
CA ASN A 380 21.06 7.37 19.71
C ASN A 380 20.83 8.29 18.50
N SER A 381 20.32 9.48 18.73
CA SER A 381 20.47 10.60 17.81
C SER A 381 21.39 11.67 18.42
N PHE A 382 22.31 12.22 17.62
CA PHE A 382 23.31 13.13 18.12
C PHE A 382 23.74 14.22 17.11
N SER A 383 24.38 15.27 17.64
CA SER A 383 25.03 16.29 16.85
C SER A 383 26.54 15.99 16.69
N TYR A 384 27.04 15.97 15.46
CA TYR A 384 28.48 15.85 15.22
C TYR A 384 29.31 16.98 15.87
N LYS A 385 28.69 18.12 16.16
CA LYS A 385 29.38 19.21 16.90
C LYS A 385 29.75 18.83 18.34
N ASN A 386 28.95 17.91 18.93
CA ASN A 386 29.11 17.46 20.31
C ASN A 386 29.77 16.08 20.42
N GLY A 387 30.31 15.56 19.31
CA GLY A 387 30.98 14.26 19.24
C GLY A 387 30.02 13.06 19.14
N ILE A 388 30.59 11.93 18.76
CA ILE A 388 29.86 10.65 18.67
C ILE A 388 29.56 10.14 20.10
N PRO A 389 28.36 9.62 20.41
CA PRO A 389 28.06 8.99 21.70
C PRO A 389 29.01 7.82 21.98
N GLU A 390 29.52 7.73 23.19
CA GLU A 390 30.34 6.61 23.64
C GLU A 390 29.51 5.37 23.87
N ASP A 391 30.11 4.20 23.59
CA ASP A 391 29.49 2.91 23.89
C ASP A 391 29.86 2.49 25.33
N SER A 392 28.86 2.47 26.20
CA SER A 392 29.02 2.05 27.61
C SER A 392 29.01 0.53 27.80
N SER A 393 28.85 -0.26 26.72
CA SER A 393 28.74 -1.74 26.81
C SER A 393 30.09 -2.45 26.93
N ALA A 394 31.20 -1.74 26.84
CA ALA A 394 32.56 -2.28 26.75
C ALA A 394 32.84 -3.18 25.51
N ASN A 395 31.89 -3.29 24.58
CA ASN A 395 32.03 -4.09 23.34
C ASN A 395 32.69 -3.30 22.20
N GLY A 396 33.07 -2.04 22.43
CA GLY A 396 33.84 -1.24 21.48
C GLY A 396 33.05 -0.61 20.35
N GLY A 397 31.72 -0.48 20.46
CA GLY A 397 30.93 0.30 19.51
C GLY A 397 29.80 -0.44 18.84
N GLY A 398 29.38 0.06 17.70
CA GLY A 398 28.27 -0.42 16.90
C GLY A 398 28.18 0.37 15.60
N PHE A 399 27.01 0.68 15.13
CA PHE A 399 26.83 1.46 13.91
C PHE A 399 26.79 2.96 14.18
N VAL A 400 27.45 3.73 13.32
CA VAL A 400 27.32 5.20 13.29
C VAL A 400 26.94 5.61 11.86
N PHE A 401 25.72 6.13 11.70
CA PHE A 401 25.19 6.55 10.41
C PHE A 401 25.17 8.08 10.29
N ASP A 402 25.73 8.59 9.21
CA ASP A 402 25.80 10.02 8.94
C ASP A 402 24.63 10.52 8.10
N CYS A 403 23.69 11.22 8.73
CA CYS A 403 22.52 11.80 8.07
C CYS A 403 22.80 13.14 7.38
N ARG A 404 24.05 13.67 7.36
CA ARG A 404 24.35 14.98 6.78
C ARG A 404 24.18 15.02 5.26
N GLY A 405 24.26 13.88 4.58
CA GLY A 405 23.98 13.75 3.15
C GLY A 405 22.50 14.00 2.77
N ILE A 406 21.57 13.97 3.73
CA ILE A 406 20.15 14.25 3.53
C ILE A 406 19.92 15.77 3.62
N LEU A 407 19.03 16.33 2.78
CA LEU A 407 18.68 17.74 2.81
C LEU A 407 18.17 18.13 4.20
N ASN A 408 18.70 19.23 4.73
CA ASN A 408 18.43 19.65 6.09
C ASN A 408 17.18 20.53 6.21
N PRO A 409 16.10 20.10 6.90
CA PRO A 409 14.91 20.93 7.15
C PRO A 409 15.27 22.25 7.86
N GLY A 410 16.22 22.24 8.79
CA GLY A 410 16.64 23.44 9.54
C GLY A 410 17.29 24.57 8.71
N ARG A 411 17.39 24.43 7.38
CA ARG A 411 17.72 25.53 6.46
C ARG A 411 16.52 26.42 6.15
N PHE A 412 15.31 25.94 6.42
CA PHE A 412 14.07 26.66 6.17
C PHE A 412 13.49 27.17 7.49
N GLU A 413 13.01 28.41 7.49
CA GLU A 413 12.62 29.12 8.70
C GLU A 413 11.49 28.39 9.45
N GLU A 414 10.52 27.86 8.71
CA GLU A 414 9.37 27.14 9.24
C GLU A 414 9.71 25.88 10.04
N TYR A 415 10.91 25.29 9.86
CA TYR A 415 11.32 24.06 10.56
C TYR A 415 12.40 24.27 11.62
N LYS A 416 12.96 25.47 11.76
CA LYS A 416 14.11 25.73 12.66
C LYS A 416 13.84 25.40 14.12
N SER A 417 12.62 25.70 14.60
CA SER A 417 12.21 25.45 16.00
C SER A 417 11.67 24.03 16.22
N LEU A 418 11.44 23.27 15.15
CA LEU A 418 10.86 21.94 15.19
C LEU A 418 11.93 20.85 15.27
N THR A 419 11.51 19.61 15.51
CA THR A 419 12.36 18.43 15.61
C THR A 419 12.00 17.38 14.58
N GLY A 420 12.79 16.31 14.45
CA GLY A 420 12.45 15.16 13.60
C GLY A 420 11.20 14.38 14.05
N ARG A 421 10.61 14.72 15.20
CA ARG A 421 9.35 14.14 15.71
C ARG A 421 8.12 14.90 15.25
N ASP A 422 8.26 16.15 14.84
CA ASP A 422 7.15 16.97 14.38
C ASP A 422 6.67 16.55 13.01
N LYS A 423 5.35 16.57 12.83
CA LYS A 423 4.70 16.06 11.61
C LYS A 423 5.21 16.76 10.35
N SER A 424 5.31 18.08 10.37
CA SER A 424 5.75 18.87 9.22
C SER A 424 7.20 18.57 8.82
N VAL A 425 8.08 18.29 9.80
CA VAL A 425 9.47 17.87 9.54
C VAL A 425 9.52 16.45 8.98
N LYS A 426 8.69 15.53 9.48
CA LYS A 426 8.56 14.18 8.94
C LYS A 426 8.10 14.23 7.49
N ASP A 427 7.01 14.96 7.22
CA ASP A 427 6.45 15.14 5.88
C ASP A 427 7.50 15.72 4.92
N PHE A 428 8.28 16.74 5.35
CA PHE A 428 9.39 17.29 4.57
C PHE A 428 10.45 16.22 4.26
N LEU A 429 10.92 15.49 5.26
CA LEU A 429 11.97 14.48 5.09
C LEU A 429 11.51 13.35 4.15
N GLU A 430 10.28 12.88 4.30
CA GLU A 430 9.72 11.78 3.51
C GLU A 430 9.43 12.18 2.06
N GLN A 431 8.93 13.39 1.85
CA GLN A 431 8.43 13.81 0.53
C GLN A 431 9.47 14.57 -0.30
N GLN A 432 10.42 15.27 0.36
CA GLN A 432 11.32 16.20 -0.30
C GLN A 432 12.80 15.77 -0.24
N THR A 433 13.08 14.61 0.35
CA THR A 433 14.46 14.13 0.48
C THR A 433 14.59 12.65 0.14
N ARG A 434 15.81 12.15 0.10
CA ARG A 434 16.12 10.72 -0.06
C ARG A 434 16.23 9.99 1.28
N ILE A 435 15.53 10.44 2.32
CA ILE A 435 15.62 9.83 3.66
C ILE A 435 15.15 8.37 3.63
N GLN A 436 14.14 8.04 2.81
CA GLN A 436 13.62 6.67 2.71
C GLN A 436 14.65 5.71 2.10
N ASP A 437 15.37 6.13 1.04
CA ASP A 437 16.45 5.32 0.45
C ASP A 437 17.57 5.08 1.48
N PHE A 438 17.95 6.11 2.22
CA PHE A 438 18.94 6.02 3.28
C PHE A 438 18.51 5.05 4.39
N LEU A 439 17.26 5.16 4.86
CA LEU A 439 16.72 4.30 5.91
C LEU A 439 16.58 2.84 5.45
N ASN A 440 16.13 2.57 4.23
CA ASN A 440 16.05 1.21 3.71
C ASN A 440 17.43 0.54 3.69
N SER A 441 18.45 1.24 3.20
CA SER A 441 19.83 0.72 3.22
C SER A 441 20.36 0.50 4.65
N THR A 442 20.02 1.40 5.57
CA THR A 442 20.37 1.27 6.98
C THR A 442 19.69 0.05 7.61
N PHE A 443 18.40 -0.15 7.35
CA PHE A 443 17.63 -1.29 7.86
C PHE A 443 18.23 -2.60 7.37
N ASP A 444 18.57 -2.71 6.07
CA ASP A 444 19.18 -3.91 5.51
C ASP A 444 20.47 -4.32 6.25
N VAL A 445 21.34 -3.36 6.54
CA VAL A 445 22.61 -3.62 7.25
C VAL A 445 22.38 -3.98 8.72
N VAL A 446 21.50 -3.24 9.40
CA VAL A 446 21.23 -3.43 10.84
C VAL A 446 20.49 -4.74 11.08
N ASP A 447 19.54 -5.09 10.23
CA ASP A 447 18.74 -6.31 10.34
C ASP A 447 19.61 -7.57 10.39
N ILE A 448 20.63 -7.66 9.52
CA ILE A 448 21.59 -8.76 9.51
C ILE A 448 22.23 -8.92 10.89
N THR A 449 22.65 -7.83 11.49
CA THR A 449 23.33 -7.85 12.80
C THR A 449 22.36 -8.21 13.92
N VAL A 450 21.15 -7.64 13.92
CA VAL A 450 20.13 -7.91 14.94
C VAL A 450 19.71 -9.38 14.90
N GLU A 451 19.50 -9.95 13.72
CA GLU A 451 19.19 -11.39 13.57
C GLU A 451 20.29 -12.27 14.17
N GLU A 452 21.54 -12.00 13.84
CA GLU A 452 22.68 -12.79 14.36
C GLU A 452 22.88 -12.58 15.88
N TYR A 453 22.61 -11.36 16.38
CA TYR A 453 22.70 -11.09 17.82
C TYR A 453 21.60 -11.79 18.62
N ILE A 454 20.38 -11.89 18.08
CA ILE A 454 19.30 -12.68 18.70
C ILE A 454 19.69 -14.17 18.72
N LYS A 455 20.13 -14.74 17.58
CA LYS A 455 20.55 -16.16 17.48
C LYS A 455 21.67 -16.51 18.45
N ARG A 456 22.63 -15.58 18.62
CA ARG A 456 23.83 -15.81 19.45
C ARG A 456 23.66 -15.29 20.88
N ASN A 457 22.47 -14.83 21.24
CA ASN A 457 22.10 -14.29 22.55
C ASN A 457 23.04 -13.19 23.05
N PHE A 458 23.40 -12.22 22.17
CA PHE A 458 24.17 -11.05 22.57
C PHE A 458 23.27 -10.08 23.38
N GLU A 459 23.91 -9.34 24.29
CA GLU A 459 23.17 -8.50 25.26
C GLU A 459 22.97 -7.06 24.79
N SER A 460 23.84 -6.52 23.94
CA SER A 460 23.83 -5.10 23.59
C SER A 460 24.25 -4.86 22.14
N LEU A 461 23.53 -3.94 21.47
CA LEU A 461 23.90 -3.37 20.18
C LEU A 461 23.67 -1.86 20.23
N VAL A 462 24.70 -1.05 19.90
CA VAL A 462 24.60 0.41 19.87
C VAL A 462 24.50 0.87 18.41
N ILE A 463 23.53 1.75 18.12
CA ILE A 463 23.32 2.34 16.80
C ILE A 463 23.12 3.85 16.96
N SER A 464 23.94 4.65 16.30
CA SER A 464 23.94 6.09 16.47
C SER A 464 23.72 6.81 15.13
N PHE A 465 22.77 7.74 15.09
CA PHE A 465 22.49 8.60 13.94
C PHE A 465 22.98 10.00 14.20
N GLY A 466 23.90 10.50 13.36
CA GLY A 466 24.46 11.83 13.48
C GLY A 466 23.99 12.80 12.41
N CYS A 467 23.68 14.03 12.79
CA CYS A 467 23.55 15.14 11.85
C CYS A 467 24.23 16.41 12.39
N THR A 468 24.19 17.53 11.66
CA THR A 468 24.91 18.73 12.06
C THR A 468 24.47 19.28 13.43
N GLY A 469 23.15 19.35 13.67
CA GLY A 469 22.59 19.91 14.91
C GLY A 469 21.87 18.87 15.79
N GLY A 470 21.84 17.60 15.43
CA GLY A 470 21.17 16.56 16.22
C GLY A 470 19.65 16.71 16.40
N GLN A 471 18.98 17.58 15.61
CA GLN A 471 17.62 18.02 15.88
C GLN A 471 16.56 17.40 14.93
N HIS A 472 16.85 17.29 13.64
CA HIS A 472 15.84 16.88 12.63
C HIS A 472 16.11 15.48 12.06
N ARG A 473 17.12 15.36 11.17
CA ARG A 473 17.39 14.15 10.37
C ARG A 473 17.76 12.94 11.22
N SER A 474 18.68 13.14 12.18
CA SER A 474 19.12 12.07 13.10
C SER A 474 17.99 11.63 14.04
N VAL A 475 17.16 12.54 14.53
CA VAL A 475 16.01 12.23 15.38
C VAL A 475 15.00 11.39 14.61
N TYR A 476 14.62 11.84 13.40
CA TYR A 476 13.71 11.09 12.54
C TYR A 476 14.24 9.69 12.20
N ALA A 477 15.54 9.58 11.87
CA ALA A 477 16.16 8.31 11.52
C ALA A 477 16.20 7.35 12.73
N ALA A 478 16.53 7.83 13.91
CA ALA A 478 16.53 7.03 15.14
C ALA A 478 15.13 6.53 15.52
N ASP A 479 14.12 7.38 15.48
CA ASP A 479 12.72 6.97 15.72
C ASP A 479 12.24 5.94 14.68
N SER A 480 12.64 6.10 13.42
CA SER A 480 12.24 5.19 12.32
C SER A 480 12.87 3.80 12.49
N LEU A 481 14.17 3.74 12.85
CA LEU A 481 14.84 2.46 13.15
C LEU A 481 14.25 1.81 14.40
N ALA A 482 14.00 2.56 15.46
CA ALA A 482 13.40 2.03 16.70
C ALA A 482 12.06 1.36 16.43
N ARG A 483 11.21 1.99 15.61
CA ARG A 483 9.92 1.44 15.17
C ARG A 483 10.08 0.19 14.30
N HIS A 484 11.03 0.23 13.35
CA HIS A 484 11.34 -0.90 12.48
C HIS A 484 11.76 -2.14 13.27
N LEU A 485 12.77 -2.01 14.13
CA LEU A 485 13.30 -3.14 14.91
C LEU A 485 12.29 -3.71 15.90
N ARG A 486 11.53 -2.84 16.58
CA ARG A 486 10.46 -3.28 17.48
C ARG A 486 9.38 -4.07 16.72
N ASN A 487 8.95 -3.61 15.56
CA ASN A 487 7.91 -4.26 14.79
C ASN A 487 8.39 -5.59 14.19
N LYS A 488 9.63 -5.63 13.69
CA LYS A 488 10.19 -6.80 13.00
C LYS A 488 10.69 -7.85 13.97
N PHE A 489 11.51 -7.46 14.95
CA PHE A 489 12.28 -8.39 15.80
C PHE A 489 11.78 -8.49 17.25
N LYS A 490 10.86 -7.63 17.68
CA LYS A 490 10.36 -7.57 19.07
C LYS A 490 11.46 -7.37 20.12
N VAL A 491 12.59 -6.79 19.76
CA VAL A 491 13.69 -6.52 20.69
C VAL A 491 13.38 -5.34 21.60
N LYS A 492 14.02 -5.32 22.78
CA LYS A 492 14.01 -4.17 23.69
C LYS A 492 14.80 -3.02 23.08
N ILE A 493 14.24 -1.82 23.12
CA ILE A 493 14.86 -0.61 22.55
C ILE A 493 15.07 0.42 23.64
N GLU A 494 16.28 0.94 23.75
CA GLU A 494 16.60 2.15 24.46
C GLU A 494 16.87 3.25 23.44
N LEU A 495 15.99 4.24 23.39
CA LEU A 495 16.05 5.35 22.44
C LEU A 495 16.48 6.63 23.17
N ASN A 496 17.60 7.23 22.73
CA ASN A 496 18.16 8.44 23.33
C ASN A 496 18.36 9.53 22.27
N HIS A 497 17.60 10.62 22.38
CA HIS A 497 17.82 11.83 21.59
C HIS A 497 18.64 12.81 22.42
N ARG A 498 19.97 12.73 22.29
CA ARG A 498 20.90 13.44 23.15
C ARG A 498 20.68 14.96 23.18
N GLU A 499 20.45 15.57 22.04
CA GLU A 499 20.31 17.02 21.94
C GLU A 499 18.94 17.56 22.38
N GLN A 500 17.96 16.66 22.59
CA GLN A 500 16.63 16.99 23.13
C GLN A 500 16.46 16.55 24.59
N ASN A 501 17.46 15.89 25.20
CA ASN A 501 17.38 15.28 26.52
C ASN A 501 16.18 14.31 26.67
N ILE A 502 15.89 13.53 25.61
CA ILE A 502 14.81 12.55 25.61
C ILE A 502 15.42 11.16 25.68
N PHE A 503 15.03 10.41 26.70
CA PHE A 503 15.36 9.00 26.86
C PHE A 503 14.06 8.19 27.00
N GLU A 504 13.89 7.16 26.18
CA GLU A 504 12.72 6.30 26.16
C GLU A 504 13.15 4.83 26.14
N THR A 505 12.58 4.01 27.04
CA THR A 505 12.69 2.55 26.95
C THR A 505 11.39 2.02 26.39
N LYS A 506 11.49 1.29 25.28
CA LYS A 506 10.36 0.65 24.63
C LYS A 506 10.52 -0.86 24.79
N GLY A 507 9.65 -1.46 25.60
CA GLY A 507 9.58 -2.92 25.82
C GLY A 507 9.13 -3.66 24.57
N MET A 508 9.14 -5.01 24.71
CA MET A 508 8.59 -5.93 23.70
C MET A 508 7.14 -5.64 23.38
#